data_8f9c140b9bb507c9cd39204066f4f9b4
#
_entry.id   8f9c140b9bb507c9cd39204066f4f9b4
#
_cell.length_a   1.000
_cell.length_b   1.000
_cell.length_c   1.000
_cell.angle_alpha   90.00
_cell.angle_beta   90.00
_cell.angle_gamma   90.00
#
_symmetry.space_group_name_H-M   'P 1'
#
loop_
_entity.id
_entity.type
_entity.pdbx_description
1 polymer ?
#
loop_
_entity_poly.entity_id
_entity_poly.type
_entity_poly.pdbx_seq_one_letter_code
_entity_poly.pdbx_strand_id
1 'polypeptide(L)'
;MNKGIVVGVVIAVLVLGGIGGGIWLTTRSKVASGPATTSPQTSTPVSSPAMSDVEADTPEPAAGTVKEFSVVGTSYKFTPATLTVNKGDTVRITFKSQGGMTHDLVIDEFGVATSQLGDEEEEEVEFVADQAGTFSYYCSVGNHRQMGMVGKLVVQ
;
A
#
# COMPACT_ATOMS: atom_id res chain seq x y z
N MET A 1 -42.82 33.35 -3.49
CA MET A 1 -42.65 33.13 -2.05
C MET A 1 -43.33 31.82 -1.68
N ASN A 2 -42.60 30.72 -1.70
CA ASN A 2 -43.11 29.43 -1.23
C ASN A 2 -42.16 28.88 -0.18
N LYS A 3 -42.64 28.88 1.06
CA LYS A 3 -41.95 28.33 2.22
C LYS A 3 -42.21 26.80 2.24
N GLY A 4 -41.23 26.01 1.85
CA GLY A 4 -41.26 24.54 2.00
C GLY A 4 -40.90 24.16 3.43
N ILE A 5 -41.81 23.45 4.07
CA ILE A 5 -41.70 22.93 5.43
C ILE A 5 -40.73 21.72 5.41
N VAL A 6 -39.66 21.79 6.20
CA VAL A 6 -38.77 20.70 6.47
C VAL A 6 -39.38 19.85 7.59
N VAL A 7 -39.88 18.65 7.28
CA VAL A 7 -40.30 17.66 8.27
C VAL A 7 -39.09 16.81 8.61
N GLY A 8 -38.54 17.05 9.79
CA GLY A 8 -37.48 16.21 10.37
C GLY A 8 -38.08 14.89 10.88
N VAL A 9 -37.68 13.78 10.32
CA VAL A 9 -37.94 12.44 10.86
C VAL A 9 -36.81 12.06 11.79
N VAL A 10 -37.05 12.07 13.07
CA VAL A 10 -36.15 11.53 14.08
C VAL A 10 -36.43 10.03 14.19
N ILE A 11 -35.51 9.21 13.73
CA ILE A 11 -35.57 7.75 13.95
C ILE A 11 -34.76 7.45 15.22
N ALA A 12 -35.46 7.16 16.30
CA ALA A 12 -34.86 6.63 17.52
C ALA A 12 -34.58 5.14 17.34
N VAL A 13 -33.32 4.75 17.34
CA VAL A 13 -32.89 3.34 17.36
C VAL A 13 -32.76 2.91 18.82
N LEU A 14 -33.68 2.06 19.26
CA LEU A 14 -33.61 1.36 20.56
C LEU A 14 -32.56 0.22 20.43
N VAL A 15 -31.46 0.36 21.13
CA VAL A 15 -30.48 -0.71 21.32
C VAL A 15 -30.95 -1.58 22.48
N LEU A 16 -31.47 -2.79 22.18
CA LEU A 16 -31.71 -3.84 23.16
C LEU A 16 -30.39 -4.61 23.36
N GLY A 17 -29.91 -4.59 24.60
CA GLY A 17 -28.75 -5.31 25.05
C GLY A 17 -28.94 -6.81 25.01
N GLY A 18 -27.96 -7.53 24.51
CA GLY A 18 -27.79 -8.97 24.60
C GLY A 18 -26.48 -9.30 25.30
N ILE A 19 -26.56 -9.69 26.57
CA ILE A 19 -25.44 -10.22 27.36
C ILE A 19 -25.24 -11.68 26.94
N GLY A 20 -24.15 -11.99 26.29
CA GLY A 20 -23.73 -13.36 25.98
C GLY A 20 -22.27 -13.56 26.40
N GLY A 21 -22.10 -14.09 27.63
CA GLY A 21 -20.80 -14.49 28.15
C GLY A 21 -20.27 -15.72 27.42
N GLY A 22 -19.10 -15.62 26.82
CA GLY A 22 -18.31 -16.74 26.30
C GLY A 22 -16.95 -16.77 26.99
N ILE A 23 -16.82 -17.71 27.92
CA ILE A 23 -15.56 -18.03 28.62
C ILE A 23 -14.67 -18.77 27.65
N TRP A 24 -13.54 -18.16 27.22
CA TRP A 24 -12.49 -18.89 26.51
C TRP A 24 -11.41 -19.30 27.48
N LEU A 25 -11.31 -20.63 27.70
CA LEU A 25 -10.24 -21.27 28.45
C LEU A 25 -8.90 -21.05 27.72
N THR A 26 -7.97 -20.43 28.43
CA THR A 26 -6.55 -20.37 28.04
C THR A 26 -5.89 -21.69 28.39
N THR A 27 -5.57 -22.51 27.38
CA THR A 27 -4.66 -23.65 27.56
C THR A 27 -3.23 -23.19 27.44
N ARG A 28 -2.57 -23.13 28.58
CA ARG A 28 -1.14 -22.86 28.76
C ARG A 28 -0.37 -24.13 28.43
N SER A 29 0.29 -24.20 27.28
CA SER A 29 1.28 -25.25 27.02
C SER A 29 2.64 -24.84 27.56
N LYS A 30 3.02 -25.55 28.62
CA LYS A 30 4.32 -25.51 29.26
C LYS A 30 5.26 -26.40 28.47
N VAL A 31 6.30 -25.86 27.84
CA VAL A 31 7.38 -26.63 27.26
C VAL A 31 8.63 -26.47 28.12
N ALA A 32 9.13 -27.63 28.50
CA ALA A 32 10.22 -27.86 29.44
C ALA A 32 11.59 -27.44 28.90
N SER A 33 12.38 -26.99 29.87
CA SER A 33 13.82 -26.76 29.76
C SER A 33 14.58 -28.08 29.56
N GLY A 34 15.53 -28.09 28.66
CA GLY A 34 16.59 -29.11 28.57
C GLY A 34 17.96 -28.46 28.56
N PRO A 35 18.99 -29.11 29.09
CA PRO A 35 20.15 -28.41 29.69
C PRO A 35 21.30 -28.11 28.75
N ALA A 36 22.11 -27.16 29.21
CA ALA A 36 23.39 -26.70 28.68
C ALA A 36 24.40 -27.86 28.49
N THR A 37 25.17 -27.78 27.41
CA THR A 37 26.47 -28.44 27.32
C THR A 37 27.51 -27.41 26.95
N THR A 38 28.29 -27.10 27.95
CA THR A 38 29.54 -26.34 27.90
C THR A 38 30.63 -27.19 27.26
N SER A 39 31.38 -26.64 26.31
CA SER A 39 32.74 -27.08 26.06
C SER A 39 33.59 -25.93 25.52
N PRO A 40 34.75 -25.68 26.11
CA PRO A 40 35.66 -24.59 25.75
C PRO A 40 36.74 -25.09 24.77
N GLN A 41 37.06 -24.29 23.77
CA GLN A 41 38.32 -24.47 23.02
C GLN A 41 38.93 -23.09 22.74
N THR A 42 39.87 -22.76 23.48
CA THR A 42 41.30 -22.45 23.27
C THR A 42 41.65 -21.58 22.07
N SER A 43 42.12 -20.42 22.44
CA SER A 43 42.80 -19.39 21.64
C SER A 43 44.13 -19.88 21.04
N THR A 44 44.42 -19.49 19.80
CA THR A 44 45.78 -19.11 19.39
C THR A 44 45.72 -18.02 18.34
N PRO A 45 46.56 -17.00 18.42
CA PRO A 45 46.64 -15.91 17.46
C PRO A 45 47.62 -16.27 16.34
N VAL A 46 47.24 -16.10 15.07
CA VAL A 46 48.20 -16.07 13.96
C VAL A 46 48.06 -14.77 13.21
N SER A 47 49.20 -14.14 13.15
CA SER A 47 49.57 -12.90 12.48
C SER A 47 48.96 -12.65 11.10
N SER A 48 48.67 -11.39 10.93
CA SER A 48 48.53 -10.65 9.64
C SER A 48 49.63 -11.00 8.63
N PRO A 49 49.32 -10.93 7.31
CA PRO A 49 49.87 -9.79 6.60
C PRO A 49 48.81 -9.01 5.83
N ALA A 50 49.05 -7.74 5.81
CA ALA A 50 48.38 -6.76 4.96
C ALA A 50 48.51 -7.16 3.49
N MET A 51 47.50 -6.89 2.74
CA MET A 51 47.53 -6.18 1.47
C MET A 51 46.24 -6.37 0.68
N SER A 52 45.83 -5.28 0.22
CA SER A 52 45.08 -4.95 -0.98
C SER A 52 43.65 -4.54 -0.73
N ASP A 53 43.53 -3.23 -0.69
CA ASP A 53 42.37 -2.47 -1.06
C ASP A 53 41.81 -2.98 -2.38
N VAL A 54 40.76 -3.77 -2.30
CA VAL A 54 39.77 -3.87 -3.35
C VAL A 54 38.53 -3.28 -2.73
N GLU A 55 38.39 -1.96 -2.87
CA GLU A 55 37.08 -1.35 -2.82
C GLU A 55 36.21 -2.12 -3.83
N ALA A 56 35.47 -3.10 -3.33
CA ALA A 56 34.29 -3.54 -4.02
C ALA A 56 33.37 -2.31 -4.01
N ASP A 57 33.39 -1.59 -5.13
CA ASP A 57 32.35 -0.65 -5.52
C ASP A 57 31.05 -1.48 -5.61
N THR A 58 30.46 -1.71 -4.45
CA THR A 58 29.07 -2.09 -4.37
C THR A 58 28.33 -0.80 -4.68
N PRO A 59 27.67 -0.69 -5.85
CA PRO A 59 26.86 0.49 -6.10
C PRO A 59 25.84 0.55 -4.99
N GLU A 60 26.02 1.52 -4.09
CA GLU A 60 24.98 1.95 -3.16
C GLU A 60 23.71 2.10 -4.00
N PRO A 61 22.60 1.43 -3.66
CA PRO A 61 21.36 1.60 -4.42
C PRO A 61 21.07 3.09 -4.40
N ALA A 62 21.19 3.71 -5.57
CA ALA A 62 20.96 5.13 -5.75
C ALA A 62 19.62 5.44 -5.08
N ALA A 63 19.65 6.27 -4.03
CA ALA A 63 18.45 6.67 -3.34
C ALA A 63 17.47 7.19 -4.40
N GLY A 64 16.38 6.44 -4.62
CA GLY A 64 15.43 6.75 -5.68
C GLY A 64 14.90 8.16 -5.51
N THR A 65 14.64 8.82 -6.61
CA THR A 65 14.03 10.16 -6.57
C THR A 65 12.54 10.03 -6.27
N VAL A 66 11.97 11.05 -5.61
CA VAL A 66 10.51 11.12 -5.44
C VAL A 66 9.90 11.58 -6.77
N LYS A 67 8.95 10.81 -7.30
CA LYS A 67 8.16 11.11 -8.49
C LYS A 67 6.72 11.35 -8.09
N GLU A 68 6.22 12.54 -8.32
CA GLU A 68 4.87 12.96 -7.99
C GLU A 68 3.99 13.00 -9.23
N PHE A 69 2.79 12.44 -9.13
CA PHE A 69 1.81 12.41 -10.19
C PHE A 69 0.44 12.82 -9.66
N SER A 70 -0.31 13.57 -10.47
CA SER A 70 -1.73 13.79 -10.27
C SER A 70 -2.49 12.97 -11.32
N VAL A 71 -3.34 12.06 -10.85
CA VAL A 71 -4.16 11.19 -11.71
C VAL A 71 -5.62 11.45 -11.44
N VAL A 72 -6.39 11.70 -12.51
CA VAL A 72 -7.83 11.95 -12.43
C VAL A 72 -8.57 10.76 -13.03
N GLY A 73 -9.57 10.25 -12.29
CA GLY A 73 -10.49 9.21 -12.75
C GLY A 73 -11.82 9.82 -13.20
N THR A 74 -12.19 9.65 -14.47
CA THR A 74 -13.49 10.10 -15.01
C THR A 74 -14.02 9.14 -16.06
N SER A 75 -15.32 8.90 -16.11
CA SER A 75 -15.98 8.20 -17.22
C SER A 75 -15.24 6.95 -17.68
N TYR A 76 -14.83 6.10 -16.75
CA TYR A 76 -14.09 4.85 -16.96
C TYR A 76 -12.68 5.03 -17.56
N LYS A 77 -12.02 6.16 -17.26
CA LYS A 77 -10.67 6.47 -17.74
C LYS A 77 -9.84 7.11 -16.64
N PHE A 78 -8.54 6.89 -16.72
CA PHE A 78 -7.54 7.65 -15.97
C PHE A 78 -6.85 8.68 -16.87
N THR A 79 -6.54 9.83 -16.31
CA THR A 79 -5.74 10.86 -16.97
C THR A 79 -4.65 11.35 -16.01
N PRO A 80 -3.35 11.19 -16.35
CA PRO A 80 -2.82 10.44 -17.48
C PRO A 80 -3.07 8.92 -17.38
N ALA A 81 -3.14 8.22 -18.50
CA ALA A 81 -3.30 6.78 -18.55
C ALA A 81 -1.98 5.99 -18.49
N THR A 82 -0.85 6.67 -18.53
CA THR A 82 0.48 6.06 -18.42
C THR A 82 1.38 6.93 -17.55
N LEU A 83 2.00 6.29 -16.56
CA LEU A 83 3.02 6.87 -15.70
C LEU A 83 4.35 6.18 -15.99
N THR A 84 5.46 6.92 -15.95
CA THR A 84 6.81 6.38 -16.17
C THR A 84 7.74 6.83 -15.06
N VAL A 85 8.44 5.88 -14.44
CA VAL A 85 9.39 6.09 -13.34
C VAL A 85 10.60 5.18 -13.52
N ASN A 86 11.65 5.36 -12.73
CA ASN A 86 12.79 4.45 -12.68
C ASN A 86 12.65 3.47 -11.51
N LYS A 87 13.27 2.30 -11.66
CA LYS A 87 13.38 1.36 -10.54
C LYS A 87 14.11 2.03 -9.37
N GLY A 88 13.52 1.89 -8.17
CA GLY A 88 13.99 2.49 -6.94
C GLY A 88 13.40 3.87 -6.65
N ASP A 89 12.66 4.48 -7.58
CA ASP A 89 11.96 5.74 -7.31
C ASP A 89 10.86 5.53 -6.25
N THR A 90 10.69 6.52 -5.37
CA THR A 90 9.50 6.63 -4.53
C THR A 90 8.42 7.34 -5.34
N VAL A 91 7.31 6.66 -5.56
CA VAL A 91 6.20 7.16 -6.38
C VAL A 91 5.09 7.64 -5.48
N ARG A 92 4.68 8.89 -5.66
CA ARG A 92 3.55 9.49 -4.96
C ARG A 92 2.48 9.84 -5.97
N ILE A 93 1.28 9.33 -5.77
CA ILE A 93 0.15 9.57 -6.67
C ILE A 93 -0.97 10.21 -5.88
N THR A 94 -1.32 11.45 -6.22
CA THR A 94 -2.57 12.08 -5.79
C THR A 94 -3.65 11.68 -6.80
N PHE A 95 -4.56 10.81 -6.38
CA PHE A 95 -5.69 10.38 -7.21
C PHE A 95 -6.92 11.20 -6.87
N LYS A 96 -7.61 11.73 -7.90
CA LYS A 96 -8.86 12.47 -7.77
C LYS A 96 -9.97 11.80 -8.57
N SER A 97 -11.11 11.56 -7.93
CA SER A 97 -12.33 11.07 -8.59
C SER A 97 -13.17 12.25 -9.07
N GLN A 98 -13.61 12.21 -10.34
CA GLN A 98 -14.44 13.24 -10.95
C GLN A 98 -15.50 12.66 -11.89
N GLY A 99 -16.51 13.47 -12.20
CA GLY A 99 -17.55 13.13 -13.19
C GLY A 99 -18.77 12.47 -12.60
N GLY A 100 -19.05 12.70 -11.32
CA GLY A 100 -20.30 12.27 -10.67
C GLY A 100 -20.34 10.78 -10.34
N MET A 101 -19.21 10.08 -10.39
CA MET A 101 -19.12 8.65 -10.12
C MET A 101 -18.06 8.37 -9.06
N THR A 102 -18.19 7.22 -8.40
CA THR A 102 -17.18 6.71 -7.46
C THR A 102 -16.10 5.98 -8.22
N HIS A 103 -14.84 6.29 -7.92
CA HIS A 103 -13.67 5.64 -8.50
C HIS A 103 -12.63 5.36 -7.41
N ASP A 104 -11.70 4.45 -7.71
CA ASP A 104 -10.47 4.21 -6.95
C ASP A 104 -9.29 3.97 -7.90
N LEU A 105 -8.09 3.90 -7.34
CA LEU A 105 -6.87 3.53 -8.05
C LEU A 105 -6.19 2.40 -7.29
N VAL A 106 -5.99 1.28 -7.97
CA VAL A 106 -5.37 0.07 -7.40
C VAL A 106 -4.17 -0.36 -8.24
N ILE A 107 -3.05 -0.68 -7.60
CA ILE A 107 -1.84 -1.25 -8.23
C ILE A 107 -1.47 -2.50 -7.44
N ASP A 108 -1.92 -3.67 -7.90
CA ASP A 108 -1.77 -4.94 -7.18
C ASP A 108 -0.30 -5.29 -6.90
N GLU A 109 0.57 -5.08 -7.88
CA GLU A 109 1.98 -5.47 -7.82
C GLU A 109 2.77 -4.73 -6.74
N PHE A 110 2.33 -3.54 -6.37
CA PHE A 110 2.94 -2.74 -5.30
C PHE A 110 2.10 -2.69 -4.03
N GLY A 111 0.99 -3.45 -3.99
CA GLY A 111 0.10 -3.52 -2.83
C GLY A 111 -0.55 -2.19 -2.46
N VAL A 112 -0.81 -1.33 -3.44
CA VAL A 112 -1.30 0.05 -3.25
C VAL A 112 -2.74 0.17 -3.73
N ALA A 113 -3.57 0.81 -2.92
CA ALA A 113 -4.94 1.14 -3.27
C ALA A 113 -5.38 2.42 -2.54
N THR A 114 -6.12 3.28 -3.24
CA THR A 114 -6.90 4.34 -2.59
C THR A 114 -8.22 3.79 -2.05
N SER A 115 -8.87 4.53 -1.18
CA SER A 115 -10.28 4.34 -0.86
C SER A 115 -11.13 4.53 -2.11
N GLN A 116 -12.39 4.08 -2.06
CA GLN A 116 -13.37 4.41 -3.09
C GLN A 116 -13.85 5.86 -2.86
N LEU A 117 -13.42 6.74 -3.75
CA LEU A 117 -13.65 8.18 -3.65
C LEU A 117 -14.90 8.60 -4.42
N GLY A 118 -15.73 9.39 -3.78
CA GLY A 118 -16.87 10.07 -4.43
C GLY A 118 -16.40 11.19 -5.36
N ASP A 119 -17.36 11.87 -6.00
CA ASP A 119 -17.06 12.98 -6.90
C ASP A 119 -16.31 14.12 -6.20
N GLU A 120 -15.27 14.62 -6.85
CA GLU A 120 -14.37 15.68 -6.37
C GLU A 120 -13.52 15.32 -5.13
N GLU A 121 -13.60 14.08 -4.63
CA GLU A 121 -12.72 13.60 -3.55
C GLU A 121 -11.35 13.20 -4.08
N GLU A 122 -10.32 13.34 -3.24
CA GLU A 122 -8.94 12.98 -3.58
C GLU A 122 -8.24 12.28 -2.43
N GLU A 123 -7.29 11.41 -2.76
CA GLU A 123 -6.43 10.70 -1.82
C GLU A 123 -5.04 10.50 -2.41
N GLU A 124 -4.02 10.56 -1.56
CA GLU A 124 -2.64 10.31 -1.94
C GLU A 124 -2.20 8.92 -1.49
N VAL A 125 -1.49 8.23 -2.37
CA VAL A 125 -0.81 6.96 -2.09
C VAL A 125 0.66 7.07 -2.44
N GLU A 126 1.50 6.36 -1.68
CA GLU A 126 2.96 6.34 -1.87
C GLU A 126 3.48 4.90 -1.85
N PHE A 127 4.44 4.60 -2.72
CA PHE A 127 5.13 3.31 -2.77
C PHE A 127 6.51 3.45 -3.40
N VAL A 128 7.34 2.41 -3.24
CA VAL A 128 8.64 2.32 -3.93
C VAL A 128 8.50 1.44 -5.16
N ALA A 129 8.92 1.93 -6.32
CA ALA A 129 8.91 1.17 -7.58
C ALA A 129 10.13 0.21 -7.62
N ASP A 130 10.11 -0.85 -6.81
CA ASP A 130 11.24 -1.76 -6.59
C ASP A 130 11.42 -2.83 -7.68
N GLN A 131 10.51 -2.92 -8.64
CA GLN A 131 10.51 -3.88 -9.74
C GLN A 131 10.42 -3.15 -11.08
N ALA A 132 11.36 -3.47 -12.01
CA ALA A 132 11.28 -2.97 -13.38
C ALA A 132 10.23 -3.76 -14.19
N GLY A 133 9.48 -3.08 -15.05
CA GLY A 133 8.44 -3.70 -15.85
C GLY A 133 7.31 -2.76 -16.23
N THR A 134 6.26 -3.32 -16.81
CA THR A 134 5.02 -2.59 -17.09
C THR A 134 3.89 -3.23 -16.29
N PHE A 135 3.33 -2.46 -15.40
CA PHE A 135 2.28 -2.87 -14.47
C PHE A 135 0.97 -2.15 -14.80
N SER A 136 -0.15 -2.77 -14.47
CA SER A 136 -1.45 -2.14 -14.64
C SER A 136 -1.90 -1.47 -13.36
N TYR A 137 -2.49 -0.29 -13.47
CA TYR A 137 -3.36 0.22 -12.41
C TYR A 137 -4.79 0.30 -12.93
N TYR A 138 -5.76 0.15 -12.03
CA TYR A 138 -7.16 0.02 -12.45
C TYR A 138 -8.12 0.52 -11.37
N CYS A 139 -9.38 0.73 -11.77
CA CYS A 139 -10.48 1.00 -10.85
C CYS A 139 -11.16 -0.32 -10.46
N SER A 140 -11.32 -0.57 -9.15
CA SER A 140 -11.95 -1.79 -8.63
C SER A 140 -13.46 -1.65 -8.43
N VAL A 141 -14.00 -0.44 -8.57
CA VAL A 141 -15.43 -0.15 -8.36
C VAL A 141 -16.29 -0.88 -9.41
N GLY A 142 -17.16 -1.75 -8.96
CA GLY A 142 -18.11 -2.46 -9.83
C GLY A 142 -17.45 -3.15 -11.03
N ASN A 143 -17.85 -2.76 -12.24
CA ASN A 143 -17.30 -3.29 -13.50
C ASN A 143 -16.44 -2.27 -14.27
N HIS A 144 -15.95 -1.21 -13.62
CA HIS A 144 -15.21 -0.12 -14.26
C HIS A 144 -13.93 -0.61 -14.96
N ARG A 145 -13.20 -1.56 -14.36
CA ARG A 145 -12.04 -2.21 -15.00
C ARG A 145 -12.41 -2.88 -16.32
N GLN A 146 -13.54 -3.60 -16.35
CA GLN A 146 -14.03 -4.28 -17.55
C GLN A 146 -14.49 -3.30 -18.63
N MET A 147 -14.94 -2.12 -18.22
CA MET A 147 -15.31 -1.01 -19.11
C MET A 147 -14.10 -0.22 -19.63
N GLY A 148 -12.88 -0.67 -19.29
CA GLY A 148 -11.65 -0.09 -19.79
C GLY A 148 -10.98 0.92 -18.85
N MET A 149 -11.43 1.04 -17.59
CA MET A 149 -10.77 1.92 -16.62
C MET A 149 -9.48 1.29 -16.09
N VAL A 150 -8.47 1.32 -16.95
CA VAL A 150 -7.14 0.75 -16.75
C VAL A 150 -6.09 1.75 -17.24
N GLY A 151 -5.01 1.88 -16.49
CA GLY A 151 -3.81 2.61 -16.86
C GLY A 151 -2.55 1.74 -16.79
N LYS A 152 -1.39 2.33 -17.05
CA LYS A 152 -0.09 1.66 -17.07
C LYS A 152 0.93 2.42 -16.24
N LEU A 153 1.66 1.70 -15.40
CA LEU A 153 2.86 2.17 -14.74
C LEU A 153 4.07 1.48 -15.41
N VAL A 154 4.95 2.26 -16.00
CA VAL A 154 6.19 1.77 -16.63
C VAL A 154 7.34 2.09 -15.69
N VAL A 155 8.00 1.06 -15.18
CA VAL A 155 9.21 1.17 -14.35
C VAL A 155 10.42 0.75 -15.16
N GLN A 156 11.34 1.67 -15.40
CA GLN A 156 12.55 1.51 -16.23
C GLN A 156 13.77 1.13 -15.38
#